data_74ec6f0e65fe3befe87b2912518f065d
#
_entry.id   74ec6f0e65fe3befe87b2912518f065d
#
_cell.length_a   1.000
_cell.length_b   1.000
_cell.length_c   1.000
_cell.angle_alpha   90.00
_cell.angle_beta   90.00
_cell.angle_gamma   90.00
#
_symmetry.space_group_name_H-M   'P 1'
#
loop_
_entity.id
_entity.type
_entity.pdbx_description
1 polymer ?
#
loop_
_entity_poly.entity_id
_entity_poly.type
_entity_poly.pdbx_seq_one_letter_code
_entity_poly.pdbx_strand_id
1 'polypeptide(L)'
;MPVRSSSSPYASPYAACPRAQLDCPERWTEPVVAALAAAGVAVDRTAAVCIAVTPARRVSATVDAWCVDSLPHVLVGVQPWAVDVGPWVAPGIGPCARCVAAAVLDDGDHAVPGVAPRPLLALAAGAVARDLLAWSRGEPPHTWLTSWRVDHEPLPAARRWHRHPYCGCGWFES
;
A
#
# COMPACT_ATOMS: atom_id res chain seq x y z
N MET A 1 -21.30 35.91 29.46
CA MET A 1 -20.94 35.80 28.02
C MET A 1 -20.07 34.56 27.86
N PRO A 2 -20.45 33.55 27.09
CA PRO A 2 -19.61 32.36 26.88
C PRO A 2 -18.48 32.73 25.88
N VAL A 3 -17.24 32.48 26.29
CA VAL A 3 -16.06 32.60 25.47
C VAL A 3 -16.15 31.57 24.33
N ARG A 4 -16.29 32.04 23.10
CA ARG A 4 -16.20 31.17 21.90
C ARG A 4 -14.78 30.64 21.84
N SER A 5 -14.64 29.31 22.01
CA SER A 5 -13.41 28.58 21.70
C SER A 5 -13.10 28.78 20.22
N SER A 6 -12.11 29.61 19.91
CA SER A 6 -11.60 29.77 18.56
C SER A 6 -10.85 28.50 18.18
N SER A 7 -11.45 27.68 17.34
CA SER A 7 -10.74 26.61 16.67
C SER A 7 -9.59 27.25 15.88
N SER A 8 -8.35 26.88 16.22
CA SER A 8 -7.15 27.37 15.54
C SER A 8 -7.24 27.06 14.04
N PRO A 9 -7.09 28.04 13.14
CA PRO A 9 -7.06 27.77 11.69
C PRO A 9 -5.83 27.00 11.22
N TYR A 10 -4.92 26.67 12.15
CA TYR A 10 -3.70 25.87 11.93
C TYR A 10 -3.79 24.46 12.49
N ALA A 11 -4.99 23.89 12.69
CA ALA A 11 -5.12 22.48 13.00
C ALA A 11 -4.45 21.70 11.87
N SER A 12 -3.35 20.99 12.19
CA SER A 12 -2.58 20.23 11.20
C SER A 12 -3.51 19.23 10.50
N PRO A 13 -3.57 19.23 9.16
CA PRO A 13 -4.35 18.24 8.43
C PRO A 13 -3.85 16.78 8.68
N TYR A 14 -2.71 16.63 9.37
CA TYR A 14 -2.09 15.36 9.75
C TYR A 14 -2.40 14.94 11.21
N ALA A 15 -3.36 15.57 11.87
CA ALA A 15 -3.68 15.28 13.27
C ALA A 15 -4.28 13.89 13.52
N ALA A 16 -4.82 13.23 12.51
CA ALA A 16 -5.33 11.86 12.63
C ALA A 16 -4.24 10.85 12.21
N CYS A 17 -3.81 10.03 13.16
CA CYS A 17 -2.94 8.87 12.87
C CYS A 17 -3.71 7.89 11.98
N PRO A 18 -3.28 7.64 10.71
CA PRO A 18 -3.96 6.68 9.86
C PRO A 18 -3.83 5.26 10.43
N ARG A 19 -4.88 4.46 10.24
CA ARG A 19 -4.94 3.07 10.70
C ARG A 19 -5.08 2.15 9.50
N ALA A 20 -4.40 0.99 9.56
CA ALA A 20 -4.51 -0.02 8.52
C ALA A 20 -4.38 -1.44 9.09
N GLN A 21 -5.08 -2.40 8.48
CA GLN A 21 -4.75 -3.81 8.67
C GLN A 21 -3.41 -4.10 7.99
N LEU A 22 -2.67 -5.07 8.49
CA LEU A 22 -1.39 -5.48 7.92
C LEU A 22 -1.39 -6.98 7.64
N ASP A 23 -1.13 -7.35 6.39
CA ASP A 23 -0.70 -8.68 5.98
C ASP A 23 0.78 -8.63 5.63
N CYS A 24 1.60 -9.33 6.41
CA CYS A 24 3.05 -9.29 6.31
C CYS A 24 3.64 -10.64 6.74
N PRO A 25 4.59 -11.22 5.98
CA PRO A 25 5.32 -12.39 6.40
C PRO A 25 6.00 -12.16 7.76
N GLU A 26 5.95 -13.15 8.65
CA GLU A 26 6.43 -13.07 10.03
C GLU A 26 7.85 -12.48 10.14
N ARG A 27 8.77 -12.94 9.28
CA ARG A 27 10.16 -12.46 9.26
C ARG A 27 10.35 -10.97 8.97
N TRP A 28 9.34 -10.30 8.41
CA TRP A 28 9.36 -8.87 8.08
C TRP A 28 8.48 -8.03 8.99
N THR A 29 7.64 -8.68 9.81
CA THR A 29 6.63 -7.99 10.61
C THR A 29 7.26 -6.95 11.53
N GLU A 30 8.28 -7.30 12.28
CA GLU A 30 8.90 -6.37 13.23
C GLU A 30 9.49 -5.13 12.54
N PRO A 31 10.38 -5.23 11.52
CA PRO A 31 10.92 -4.05 10.86
C PRO A 31 9.87 -3.24 10.10
N VAL A 32 8.84 -3.87 9.52
CA VAL A 32 7.76 -3.17 8.82
C VAL A 32 6.87 -2.41 9.81
N VAL A 33 6.45 -3.05 10.90
CA VAL A 33 5.64 -2.38 11.94
C VAL A 33 6.40 -1.21 12.55
N ALA A 34 7.71 -1.36 12.83
CA ALA A 34 8.53 -0.27 13.33
C ALA A 34 8.61 0.91 12.34
N ALA A 35 8.78 0.63 11.04
CA ALA A 35 8.81 1.66 10.00
C ALA A 35 7.45 2.36 9.83
N LEU A 36 6.34 1.62 9.87
CA LEU A 36 4.98 2.18 9.80
C LEU A 36 4.69 3.06 11.02
N ALA A 37 5.03 2.60 12.22
CA ALA A 37 4.87 3.38 13.45
C ALA A 37 5.69 4.67 13.42
N ALA A 38 6.93 4.63 12.94
CA ALA A 38 7.77 5.82 12.76
C ALA A 38 7.18 6.80 11.72
N ALA A 39 6.45 6.30 10.73
CA ALA A 39 5.71 7.09 9.74
C ALA A 39 4.33 7.56 10.25
N GLY A 40 3.96 7.26 11.48
CA GLY A 40 2.69 7.66 12.10
C GLY A 40 1.49 6.78 11.70
N VAL A 41 1.70 5.54 11.24
CA VAL A 41 0.64 4.59 10.91
C VAL A 41 0.45 3.59 12.04
N ALA A 42 -0.78 3.46 12.53
CA ALA A 42 -1.14 2.43 13.50
C ALA A 42 -1.65 1.16 12.80
N VAL A 43 -1.11 0.00 13.20
CA VAL A 43 -1.63 -1.29 12.75
C VAL A 43 -2.84 -1.67 13.59
N ASP A 44 -4.00 -1.87 12.94
CA ASP A 44 -5.28 -2.16 13.59
C ASP A 44 -6.07 -3.16 12.73
N ARG A 45 -6.39 -4.32 13.29
CA ARG A 45 -7.12 -5.39 12.58
C ARG A 45 -8.55 -5.02 12.18
N THR A 46 -9.10 -3.95 12.73
CA THR A 46 -10.46 -3.48 12.44
C THR A 46 -10.49 -2.30 11.47
N ALA A 47 -9.34 -1.86 10.97
CA ALA A 47 -9.26 -0.76 10.03
C ALA A 47 -9.94 -1.11 8.70
N ALA A 48 -10.56 -0.10 8.08
CA ALA A 48 -11.24 -0.24 6.78
C ALA A 48 -10.29 -0.17 5.57
N VAL A 49 -8.98 -0.07 5.80
CA VAL A 49 -7.93 -0.01 4.79
C VAL A 49 -6.82 -0.99 5.16
N CYS A 50 -6.16 -1.54 4.17
CA CYS A 50 -5.20 -2.61 4.39
C CYS A 50 -3.85 -2.34 3.71
N ILE A 51 -2.79 -2.94 4.26
CA ILE A 51 -1.42 -2.93 3.71
C ILE A 51 -0.98 -4.38 3.51
N ALA A 52 -0.71 -4.77 2.27
CA ALA A 52 -0.17 -6.09 1.94
C ALA A 52 1.32 -5.99 1.64
N VAL A 53 2.15 -6.52 2.52
CA VAL A 53 3.60 -6.59 2.34
C VAL A 53 3.97 -8.00 1.89
N THR A 54 4.44 -8.12 0.66
CA THR A 54 4.67 -9.44 0.05
C THR A 54 5.98 -9.49 -0.74
N PRO A 55 6.64 -10.66 -0.84
CA PRO A 55 7.74 -10.83 -1.78
C PRO A 55 7.20 -10.76 -3.21
N ALA A 56 7.83 -9.94 -4.06
CA ALA A 56 7.48 -9.80 -5.47
C ALA A 56 5.96 -9.69 -5.74
N ARG A 57 5.23 -8.97 -4.86
CA ARG A 57 3.78 -8.73 -4.99
C ARG A 57 2.92 -9.98 -5.16
N ARG A 58 3.28 -11.07 -4.51
CA ARG A 58 2.46 -12.28 -4.48
C ARG A 58 1.16 -12.01 -3.71
N VAL A 59 0.06 -12.53 -4.23
CA VAL A 59 -1.24 -12.46 -3.55
C VAL A 59 -1.30 -13.55 -2.49
N SER A 60 -1.58 -13.16 -1.24
CA SER A 60 -1.88 -14.09 -0.14
C SER A 60 -3.38 -14.37 -0.07
N ALA A 61 -3.76 -15.40 0.69
CA ALA A 61 -5.18 -15.68 0.97
C ALA A 61 -5.86 -14.50 1.69
N THR A 62 -5.13 -13.76 2.52
CA THR A 62 -5.63 -12.55 3.20
C THR A 62 -5.96 -11.45 2.20
N VAL A 63 -5.09 -11.19 1.23
CA VAL A 63 -5.33 -10.18 0.17
C VAL A 63 -6.51 -10.59 -0.71
N ASP A 64 -6.65 -11.88 -1.01
CA ASP A 64 -7.83 -12.37 -1.72
C ASP A 64 -9.12 -12.14 -0.93
N ALA A 65 -9.12 -12.39 0.37
CA ALA A 65 -10.27 -12.11 1.24
C ALA A 65 -10.61 -10.60 1.24
N TRP A 66 -9.61 -9.72 1.33
CA TRP A 66 -9.84 -8.27 1.23
C TRP A 66 -10.48 -7.85 -0.12
N CYS A 67 -10.09 -8.52 -1.22
CA CYS A 67 -10.74 -8.27 -2.51
C CYS A 67 -12.22 -8.68 -2.50
N VAL A 68 -12.57 -9.81 -1.85
CA VAL A 68 -13.95 -10.29 -1.68
C VAL A 68 -14.75 -9.34 -0.80
N ASP A 69 -14.16 -8.91 0.33
CA ASP A 69 -14.78 -8.00 1.29
C ASP A 69 -14.79 -6.53 0.84
N SER A 70 -14.34 -6.27 -0.39
CA SER A 70 -14.24 -4.92 -0.97
C SER A 70 -13.39 -3.94 -0.15
N LEU A 71 -12.40 -4.43 0.58
CA LEU A 71 -11.48 -3.59 1.36
C LEU A 71 -10.39 -2.99 0.48
N PRO A 72 -10.27 -1.65 0.42
CA PRO A 72 -9.17 -1.00 -0.28
C PRO A 72 -7.84 -1.32 0.39
N HIS A 73 -6.81 -1.56 -0.41
CA HIS A 73 -5.50 -1.93 0.09
C HIS A 73 -4.35 -1.43 -0.79
N VAL A 74 -3.20 -1.20 -0.18
CA VAL A 74 -1.96 -0.91 -0.90
C VAL A 74 -1.08 -2.16 -0.92
N LEU A 75 -0.51 -2.47 -2.10
CA LEU A 75 0.48 -3.54 -2.24
C LEU A 75 1.88 -2.97 -2.01
N VAL A 76 2.69 -3.69 -1.25
CA VAL A 76 4.10 -3.36 -1.01
C VAL A 76 4.94 -4.59 -1.33
N GLY A 77 5.68 -4.52 -2.43
CA GLY A 77 6.63 -5.56 -2.83
C GLY A 77 7.97 -5.36 -2.16
N VAL A 78 8.48 -6.36 -1.43
CA VAL A 78 9.77 -6.26 -0.74
C VAL A 78 10.78 -7.19 -1.39
N GLN A 79 11.95 -6.63 -1.72
CA GLN A 79 13.13 -7.33 -2.25
C GLN A 79 14.38 -6.89 -1.45
N PRO A 80 15.49 -7.66 -1.48
CA PRO A 80 16.69 -7.32 -0.71
C PRO A 80 17.32 -5.96 -1.03
N TRP A 81 17.07 -5.42 -2.22
CA TRP A 81 17.67 -4.18 -2.73
C TRP A 81 16.65 -3.11 -3.11
N ALA A 82 15.34 -3.42 -3.05
CA ALA A 82 14.28 -2.51 -3.46
C ALA A 82 12.99 -2.75 -2.68
N VAL A 83 12.19 -1.70 -2.58
CA VAL A 83 10.80 -1.78 -2.13
C VAL A 83 9.91 -1.13 -3.18
N ASP A 84 8.89 -1.85 -3.62
CA ASP A 84 7.88 -1.35 -4.54
C ASP A 84 6.64 -0.95 -3.74
N VAL A 85 6.27 0.33 -3.73
CA VAL A 85 5.08 0.86 -3.05
C VAL A 85 3.96 1.04 -4.06
N GLY A 86 2.81 0.43 -3.82
CA GLY A 86 1.68 0.45 -4.74
C GLY A 86 1.63 -0.79 -5.66
N PRO A 87 0.58 -0.89 -6.48
CA PRO A 87 -0.49 0.09 -6.58
C PRO A 87 -1.44 0.07 -5.37
N TRP A 88 -2.16 1.17 -5.21
CA TRP A 88 -3.38 1.19 -4.42
C TRP A 88 -4.46 0.45 -5.19
N VAL A 89 -5.08 -0.52 -4.55
CA VAL A 89 -6.16 -1.34 -5.10
C VAL A 89 -7.47 -0.94 -4.42
N ALA A 90 -8.43 -0.47 -5.23
CA ALA A 90 -9.82 -0.34 -4.81
C ALA A 90 -10.62 -1.42 -5.55
N PRO A 91 -11.18 -2.41 -4.83
CA PRO A 91 -11.92 -3.50 -5.46
C PRO A 91 -13.06 -2.98 -6.36
N GLY A 92 -13.16 -3.54 -7.57
CA GLY A 92 -14.11 -3.08 -8.60
C GLY A 92 -13.60 -1.93 -9.47
N ILE A 93 -12.54 -1.22 -9.07
CA ILE A 93 -12.01 -0.08 -9.82
C ILE A 93 -10.55 -0.34 -10.22
N GLY A 94 -10.28 -0.44 -11.52
CA GLY A 94 -8.92 -0.67 -12.03
C GLY A 94 -8.40 -2.10 -11.81
N PRO A 95 -7.08 -2.32 -11.83
CA PRO A 95 -6.46 -3.63 -11.63
C PRO A 95 -6.60 -4.11 -10.18
N CYS A 96 -6.97 -5.35 -9.99
CA CYS A 96 -6.96 -6.00 -8.68
C CYS A 96 -5.55 -6.55 -8.36
N ALA A 97 -5.34 -7.03 -7.13
CA ALA A 97 -4.07 -7.62 -6.72
C ALA A 97 -3.63 -8.79 -7.62
N ARG A 98 -4.57 -9.61 -8.11
CA ARG A 98 -4.27 -10.72 -9.05
C ARG A 98 -3.82 -10.21 -10.42
N CYS A 99 -4.37 -9.08 -10.91
CA CYS A 99 -3.87 -8.45 -12.15
C CYS A 99 -2.40 -8.04 -12.00
N VAL A 100 -2.06 -7.44 -10.86
CA VAL A 100 -0.68 -7.03 -10.55
C VAL A 100 0.24 -8.24 -10.47
N ALA A 101 -0.16 -9.30 -9.75
CA ALA A 101 0.63 -10.51 -9.62
C ALA A 101 0.85 -11.22 -10.96
N ALA A 102 -0.18 -11.29 -11.82
CA ALA A 102 -0.06 -11.88 -13.15
C ALA A 102 0.91 -11.10 -14.04
N ALA A 103 0.80 -9.77 -14.05
CA ALA A 103 1.72 -8.92 -14.82
C ALA A 103 3.18 -9.02 -14.33
N VAL A 104 3.40 -9.20 -13.02
CA VAL A 104 4.74 -9.44 -12.44
C VAL A 104 5.30 -10.78 -12.91
N LEU A 105 4.46 -11.82 -12.97
CA LEU A 105 4.87 -13.15 -13.48
C LEU A 105 5.19 -13.11 -14.98
N ASP A 106 4.40 -12.40 -15.78
CA ASP A 106 4.63 -12.25 -17.23
C ASP A 106 5.96 -11.54 -17.53
N ASP A 107 6.37 -10.59 -16.67
CA ASP A 107 7.67 -9.92 -16.78
C ASP A 107 8.85 -10.80 -16.33
N GLY A 108 8.61 -11.99 -15.80
CA GLY A 108 9.64 -12.86 -15.25
C GLY A 108 10.26 -12.35 -13.95
N ASP A 109 9.60 -11.43 -13.26
CA ASP A 109 10.07 -10.90 -11.97
C ASP A 109 9.80 -11.94 -10.87
N HIS A 110 10.86 -12.59 -10.42
CA HIS A 110 10.79 -13.64 -9.40
C HIS A 110 11.13 -13.08 -8.02
N ALA A 111 10.37 -13.56 -7.02
CA ALA A 111 10.66 -13.22 -5.63
C ALA A 111 12.05 -13.70 -5.23
N VAL A 112 12.91 -12.78 -4.83
CA VAL A 112 14.22 -13.11 -4.25
C VAL A 112 14.10 -13.09 -2.73
N PRO A 113 14.56 -14.16 -2.04
CA PRO A 113 14.55 -14.19 -0.59
C PRO A 113 15.42 -13.07 0.00
N GLY A 114 14.91 -12.40 1.03
CA GLY A 114 15.65 -11.36 1.74
C GLY A 114 14.71 -10.30 2.35
N VAL A 115 15.30 -9.40 3.12
CA VAL A 115 14.61 -8.26 3.72
C VAL A 115 15.24 -6.99 3.17
N ALA A 116 14.42 -6.03 2.78
CA ALA A 116 14.92 -4.74 2.33
C ALA A 116 15.68 -4.01 3.46
N PRO A 117 16.70 -3.22 3.13
CA PRO A 117 17.37 -2.35 4.09
C PRO A 117 16.40 -1.42 4.82
N ARG A 118 16.63 -1.19 6.10
CA ARG A 118 15.77 -0.31 6.93
C ARG A 118 15.49 1.07 6.31
N PRO A 119 16.45 1.77 5.66
CA PRO A 119 16.16 3.04 5.00
C PRO A 119 15.11 2.93 3.90
N LEU A 120 15.12 1.87 3.09
CA LEU A 120 14.12 1.65 2.04
C LEU A 120 12.74 1.36 2.64
N LEU A 121 12.69 0.59 3.74
CA LEU A 121 11.43 0.36 4.47
C LEU A 121 10.87 1.66 5.05
N ALA A 122 11.71 2.54 5.58
CA ALA A 122 11.28 3.84 6.10
C ALA A 122 10.71 4.75 5.01
N LEU A 123 11.35 4.82 3.84
CA LEU A 123 10.85 5.57 2.69
C LEU A 123 9.51 5.00 2.20
N ALA A 124 9.41 3.68 2.09
CA ALA A 124 8.18 3.01 1.70
C ALA A 124 7.05 3.25 2.71
N ALA A 125 7.32 3.16 4.01
CA ALA A 125 6.34 3.44 5.06
C ALA A 125 5.84 4.89 5.01
N GLY A 126 6.72 5.86 4.76
CA GLY A 126 6.34 7.26 4.55
C GLY A 126 5.42 7.46 3.34
N ALA A 127 5.70 6.77 2.23
CA ALA A 127 4.85 6.80 1.04
C ALA A 127 3.47 6.17 1.30
N VAL A 128 3.43 5.03 1.99
CA VAL A 128 2.17 4.37 2.42
C VAL A 128 1.37 5.29 3.35
N ALA A 129 2.02 5.89 4.35
CA ALA A 129 1.37 6.82 5.29
C ALA A 129 0.70 8.00 4.56
N ARG A 130 1.40 8.57 3.57
CA ARG A 130 0.87 9.65 2.73
C ARG A 130 -0.38 9.21 1.97
N ASP A 131 -0.38 8.02 1.38
CA ASP A 131 -1.49 7.49 0.60
C ASP A 131 -2.70 7.14 1.49
N LEU A 132 -2.46 6.61 2.70
CA LEU A 132 -3.51 6.41 3.70
C LEU A 132 -4.16 7.74 4.14
N LEU A 133 -3.34 8.78 4.30
CA LEU A 133 -3.85 10.13 4.62
C LEU A 133 -4.66 10.71 3.47
N ALA A 134 -4.22 10.59 2.22
CA ALA A 134 -4.99 11.03 1.05
C ALA A 134 -6.36 10.32 1.01
N TRP A 135 -6.35 8.99 1.12
CA TRP A 135 -7.58 8.20 1.15
C TRP A 135 -8.54 8.61 2.27
N SER A 136 -8.02 8.85 3.47
CA SER A 136 -8.84 9.28 4.63
C SER A 136 -9.54 10.63 4.42
N ARG A 137 -9.07 11.45 3.46
CA ARG A 137 -9.66 12.73 3.06
C ARG A 137 -10.57 12.63 1.85
N GLY A 138 -10.76 11.43 1.29
CA GLY A 138 -11.47 11.24 0.03
C GLY A 138 -10.67 11.67 -1.20
N GLU A 139 -9.35 11.84 -1.06
CA GLU A 139 -8.43 12.15 -2.14
C GLU A 139 -7.85 10.85 -2.73
N PRO A 140 -7.57 10.80 -4.05
CA PRO A 140 -6.94 9.63 -4.63
C PRO A 140 -5.51 9.46 -4.10
N PRO A 141 -5.11 8.26 -3.65
CA PRO A 141 -3.73 7.97 -3.29
C PRO A 141 -2.77 8.20 -4.46
N HIS A 142 -1.53 8.59 -4.18
CA HIS A 142 -0.53 8.83 -5.22
C HIS A 142 -0.12 7.55 -5.95
N THR A 143 -0.29 6.40 -5.31
CA THR A 143 -0.07 5.09 -5.94
C THR A 143 -1.32 4.54 -6.63
N TRP A 144 -2.35 5.36 -6.89
CA TRP A 144 -3.52 4.96 -7.65
C TRP A 144 -3.13 4.47 -9.04
N LEU A 145 -3.41 3.21 -9.36
CA LEU A 145 -3.01 2.55 -10.62
C LEU A 145 -1.50 2.58 -10.92
N THR A 146 -0.67 2.97 -9.98
CA THR A 146 0.78 3.15 -10.18
C THR A 146 1.53 2.59 -8.98
N SER A 147 2.72 2.07 -9.19
CA SER A 147 3.67 1.79 -8.11
C SER A 147 4.96 2.55 -8.30
N TRP A 148 5.67 2.77 -7.21
CA TRP A 148 6.99 3.35 -7.19
C TRP A 148 8.00 2.35 -6.66
N ARG A 149 9.05 2.12 -7.42
CA ARG A 149 10.21 1.37 -6.96
C ARG A 149 11.17 2.31 -6.27
N VAL A 150 11.46 2.02 -5.02
CA VAL A 150 12.47 2.70 -4.20
C VAL A 150 13.64 1.75 -4.03
N ASP A 151 14.79 2.11 -4.54
CA ASP A 151 16.05 1.33 -4.46
C ASP A 151 17.23 2.28 -4.16
N HIS A 152 18.42 1.98 -4.68
CA HIS A 152 19.60 2.83 -4.54
C HIS A 152 19.64 4.02 -5.51
N GLU A 153 18.74 4.05 -6.49
CA GLU A 153 18.65 5.15 -7.44
C GLU A 153 18.09 6.42 -6.76
N PRO A 154 18.55 7.62 -7.16
CA PRO A 154 18.17 8.87 -6.49
C PRO A 154 16.69 9.23 -6.66
N LEU A 155 16.04 8.72 -7.71
CA LEU A 155 14.63 8.97 -7.99
C LEU A 155 13.87 7.65 -8.12
N PRO A 156 12.70 7.53 -7.47
CA PRO A 156 11.87 6.34 -7.61
C PRO A 156 11.42 6.12 -9.05
N ALA A 157 11.51 4.89 -9.53
CA ALA A 157 10.95 4.49 -10.82
C ALA A 157 9.44 4.25 -10.68
N ALA A 158 8.63 4.83 -11.57
CA ALA A 158 7.19 4.63 -11.59
C ALA A 158 6.79 3.56 -12.60
N ARG A 159 5.82 2.73 -12.21
CA ARG A 159 5.18 1.76 -13.10
C ARG A 159 3.66 1.91 -13.01
N ARG A 160 3.00 2.02 -14.19
CA ARG A 160 1.54 2.01 -14.30
C ARG A 160 1.02 0.59 -14.44
N TRP A 161 -0.12 0.32 -13.83
CA TRP A 161 -0.76 -0.98 -13.82
C TRP A 161 -2.09 -0.93 -14.57
N HIS A 162 -2.38 -2.00 -15.31
CA HIS A 162 -3.61 -2.19 -16.06
C HIS A 162 -4.28 -3.49 -15.63
N ARG A 163 -5.56 -3.65 -15.92
CA ARG A 163 -6.22 -4.94 -15.75
C ARG A 163 -5.54 -5.98 -16.63
N HIS A 164 -5.24 -7.11 -16.04
CA HIS A 164 -4.63 -8.21 -16.78
C HIS A 164 -5.70 -8.88 -17.66
N PRO A 165 -5.43 -9.15 -18.96
CA PRO A 165 -6.44 -9.65 -19.91
C PRO A 165 -7.06 -10.99 -19.51
N TYR A 166 -6.32 -11.82 -18.78
CA TYR A 166 -6.79 -13.11 -18.30
C TYR A 166 -7.31 -13.10 -16.85
N CYS A 167 -7.45 -11.92 -16.25
CA CYS A 167 -8.01 -11.81 -14.91
C CYS A 167 -9.54 -11.65 -14.96
N GLY A 168 -10.28 -12.52 -14.28
CA GLY A 168 -11.74 -12.47 -14.24
C GLY A 168 -12.34 -11.24 -13.52
N CYS A 169 -11.54 -10.35 -12.95
CA CYS A 169 -12.03 -9.17 -12.21
C CYS A 169 -12.70 -8.11 -13.11
N GLY A 170 -12.55 -8.20 -14.43
CA GLY A 170 -13.15 -7.26 -15.40
C GLY A 170 -14.43 -7.75 -16.06
N TRP A 171 -14.92 -8.95 -15.73
CA TRP A 171 -16.07 -9.56 -16.42
C TRP A 171 -17.42 -8.94 -16.04
N PHE A 172 -17.46 -8.04 -15.07
CA PHE A 172 -18.68 -7.40 -14.59
C PHE A 172 -18.85 -5.96 -15.10
N GLU A 173 -17.97 -5.47 -15.97
CA GLU A 173 -18.12 -4.19 -16.65
C GLU A 173 -18.69 -4.43 -18.08
N SER A 174 -19.99 -4.49 -18.19
CA SER A 174 -20.75 -4.44 -19.43
C SER A 174 -21.69 -3.24 -19.41
#